data_02ea426c9feb9beaaa26371708345521
#
_entry.id   02ea426c9feb9beaaa26371708345521
#
_cell.length_a   1.000
_cell.length_b   1.000
_cell.length_c   1.000
_cell.angle_alpha   90.00
_cell.angle_beta   90.00
_cell.angle_gamma   90.00
#
_symmetry.space_group_name_H-M   'P 1'
#
loop_
_entity.id
_entity.type
_entity.pdbx_description
1 polymer ?
#
loop_
_entity_poly.entity_id
_entity_poly.type
_entity_poly.pdbx_seq_one_letter_code
_entity_poly.pdbx_strand_id
1 'polypeptide(L)'
;MNSSIKYLTFAVALLIYQNSYGQSSTDFLPKFIESTETTHQIKDNQKYTFGYLEVLENRDKPDGNTIKLPVYIFKSRSKNPKSDPILYTVGGPGYTSMRASQYMSYYKYLDDRDLILFEQRGTQYAQPSLDCPEWSKAIYLSNLPNADATKTDSLFQNAAKACSDRLRNTGIDLNSYRTNHIAADINDLMNVLEIESYNLLTMSYSTKIGQVLIRDYPNKIRSVVMDSPLPLEVNYDEESVYNLLESTTKLLTDCENDENCNSTFPNIKSRFFKYLEEKTTNPLRVEIENPKNGKIETFYLKGEDLISVFSIANTGDVPNIPFEINKLLNNDLTSVKEQLSYLFQKPGGGIGMGMRLSVWCAEETPFNAQERIAVETNKYAAVKGLSPAVFDKEVCEVWGVKKVSEIENMAVKSNIPVLLISGEYDESTPVKWAESMTHNLTNSYHMIFKGWKHSPTTNWGNPCAMQAANDFFNNPTEQPKPGCFEQIKRPEFKTK
;
A
#
# COMPACT_ATOMS: atom_id res chain seq x y z
N MET A 1 45.32 -81.64 -41.25
CA MET A 1 44.82 -81.46 -39.85
C MET A 1 45.82 -80.58 -39.13
N ASN A 2 45.67 -79.32 -39.17
CA ASN A 2 46.38 -78.40 -38.29
C ASN A 2 45.56 -77.07 -38.27
N SER A 3 44.97 -76.81 -37.16
CA SER A 3 44.19 -75.61 -36.85
C SER A 3 45.13 -74.55 -36.34
N SER A 4 45.21 -73.41 -37.04
CA SER A 4 45.97 -72.24 -36.58
C SER A 4 45.04 -71.26 -36.01
N ILE A 5 45.15 -71.02 -34.71
CA ILE A 5 44.41 -69.99 -33.97
C ILE A 5 45.15 -68.67 -34.15
N LYS A 6 44.45 -67.66 -34.74
CA LYS A 6 44.91 -66.26 -34.82
C LYS A 6 44.39 -65.52 -33.62
N TYR A 7 45.30 -65.02 -32.78
CA TYR A 7 44.97 -64.06 -31.72
C TYR A 7 44.78 -62.68 -32.32
N LEU A 8 43.56 -62.13 -32.09
CA LEU A 8 43.23 -60.77 -32.45
C LEU A 8 43.43 -59.90 -31.19
N THR A 9 44.45 -59.07 -31.20
CA THR A 9 44.70 -58.08 -30.14
C THR A 9 43.78 -56.89 -30.34
N PHE A 10 42.84 -56.71 -29.43
CA PHE A 10 41.99 -55.51 -29.35
C PHE A 10 42.75 -54.44 -28.55
N ALA A 11 43.16 -53.35 -29.21
CA ALA A 11 43.65 -52.14 -28.56
C ALA A 11 42.43 -51.31 -28.10
N VAL A 12 42.19 -51.20 -26.79
CA VAL A 12 41.20 -50.31 -26.18
C VAL A 12 41.85 -48.95 -26.07
N ALA A 13 41.38 -48.01 -26.93
CA ALA A 13 41.68 -46.57 -26.78
C ALA A 13 40.83 -46.01 -25.69
N LEU A 14 41.42 -45.73 -24.52
CA LEU A 14 40.74 -44.90 -23.47
C LEU A 14 40.68 -43.43 -23.95
N LEU A 15 39.52 -43.03 -24.43
CA LEU A 15 39.17 -41.62 -24.59
C LEU A 15 38.91 -41.03 -23.20
N ILE A 16 39.88 -40.30 -22.66
CA ILE A 16 39.69 -39.46 -21.48
C ILE A 16 38.85 -38.25 -21.91
N TYR A 17 37.55 -38.34 -21.67
CA TYR A 17 36.69 -37.17 -21.70
C TYR A 17 37.10 -36.27 -20.52
N GLN A 18 37.85 -35.21 -20.76
CA GLN A 18 37.97 -34.10 -19.84
C GLN A 18 36.62 -33.40 -19.79
N ASN A 19 35.79 -33.74 -18.81
CA ASN A 19 34.71 -32.91 -18.41
C ASN A 19 35.31 -31.58 -17.93
N SER A 20 35.28 -30.58 -18.80
CA SER A 20 35.38 -29.18 -18.40
C SER A 20 34.17 -28.89 -17.51
N TYR A 21 34.34 -29.06 -16.22
CA TYR A 21 33.43 -28.43 -15.28
C TYR A 21 33.49 -26.94 -15.59
N GLY A 22 32.44 -26.44 -16.28
CA GLY A 22 32.18 -25.01 -16.40
C GLY A 22 32.21 -24.43 -14.98
N GLN A 23 32.91 -23.31 -14.82
CA GLN A 23 32.87 -22.53 -13.62
C GLN A 23 31.40 -22.43 -13.19
N SER A 24 31.09 -22.97 -11.99
CA SER A 24 29.80 -22.74 -11.36
C SER A 24 29.65 -21.21 -11.26
N SER A 25 28.63 -20.67 -11.89
CA SER A 25 28.16 -19.34 -11.54
C SER A 25 28.05 -19.34 -10.01
N THR A 26 28.78 -18.47 -9.35
CA THR A 26 28.65 -18.32 -7.91
C THR A 26 27.22 -17.82 -7.72
N ASP A 27 26.34 -18.70 -7.24
CA ASP A 27 24.96 -18.35 -6.96
C ASP A 27 24.98 -17.08 -6.10
N PHE A 28 24.30 -16.03 -6.56
CA PHE A 28 24.21 -14.79 -5.80
C PHE A 28 23.54 -15.08 -4.45
N LEU A 29 24.19 -14.65 -3.35
CA LEU A 29 23.64 -14.75 -2.01
C LEU A 29 23.25 -13.34 -1.52
N PRO A 30 22.02 -13.15 -1.03
CA PRO A 30 21.62 -11.92 -0.36
C PRO A 30 22.55 -11.56 0.78
N LYS A 31 22.78 -10.26 1.01
CA LYS A 31 23.63 -9.78 2.11
C LYS A 31 23.08 -8.48 2.69
N PHE A 32 23.28 -8.29 3.99
CA PHE A 32 23.01 -7.03 4.67
C PHE A 32 24.32 -6.26 4.85
N ILE A 33 24.35 -5.02 4.35
CA ILE A 33 25.54 -4.14 4.37
C ILE A 33 25.20 -2.95 5.23
N GLU A 34 25.84 -2.85 6.41
CA GLU A 34 25.68 -1.69 7.29
C GLU A 34 26.18 -0.40 6.64
N SER A 35 25.52 0.71 6.96
CA SER A 35 25.84 2.05 6.49
C SER A 35 25.66 3.08 7.58
N THR A 36 26.52 4.08 7.58
CA THR A 36 26.40 5.27 8.45
C THR A 36 25.57 6.38 7.79
N GLU A 37 25.37 6.31 6.47
CA GLU A 37 24.55 7.25 5.71
C GLU A 37 23.08 6.80 5.76
N THR A 38 22.29 7.47 6.59
CA THR A 38 20.88 7.13 6.85
C THR A 38 19.93 7.94 5.99
N THR A 39 18.71 7.43 5.79
CA THR A 39 17.66 8.15 5.02
C THR A 39 17.09 9.34 5.77
N HIS A 40 17.08 9.30 7.09
CA HIS A 40 16.56 10.34 7.98
C HIS A 40 17.42 10.49 9.21
N GLN A 41 17.46 11.70 9.75
CA GLN A 41 18.03 11.93 11.08
C GLN A 41 17.12 11.33 12.16
N ILE A 42 17.67 10.41 12.96
CA ILE A 42 16.95 9.78 14.07
C ILE A 42 17.01 10.68 15.30
N LYS A 43 15.85 10.92 15.88
CA LYS A 43 15.67 11.73 17.10
C LYS A 43 15.71 10.86 18.36
N ASP A 44 15.75 11.50 19.53
CA ASP A 44 15.48 10.90 20.84
C ASP A 44 16.50 9.83 21.31
N ASN A 45 17.75 9.88 20.83
CA ASN A 45 18.80 8.92 21.19
C ASN A 45 18.41 7.44 21.04
N GLN A 46 17.43 7.15 20.18
CA GLN A 46 17.00 5.78 19.89
C GLN A 46 18.15 5.01 19.24
N LYS A 47 18.56 3.91 19.85
CA LYS A 47 19.61 3.03 19.28
C LYS A 47 19.08 2.30 18.05
N TYR A 48 19.90 2.27 17.01
CA TYR A 48 19.57 1.57 15.76
C TYR A 48 20.83 1.10 15.02
N THR A 49 20.64 0.14 14.14
CA THR A 49 21.54 -0.19 13.04
C THR A 49 20.83 0.21 11.75
N PHE A 50 21.54 0.79 10.80
CA PHE A 50 21.03 1.08 9.46
C PHE A 50 21.93 0.41 8.43
N GLY A 51 21.33 -0.07 7.34
CA GLY A 51 22.04 -0.67 6.23
C GLY A 51 21.13 -0.95 5.06
N TYR A 52 21.69 -1.66 4.10
CA TYR A 52 21.02 -2.07 2.88
C TYR A 52 21.01 -3.58 2.76
N LEU A 53 19.82 -4.15 2.54
CA LEU A 53 19.71 -5.50 2.01
C LEU A 53 20.01 -5.45 0.51
N GLU A 54 21.03 -6.16 0.05
CA GLU A 54 21.34 -6.34 -1.36
C GLU A 54 20.78 -7.67 -1.84
N VAL A 55 19.92 -7.62 -2.86
CA VAL A 55 19.23 -8.77 -3.47
C VAL A 55 19.25 -8.67 -4.99
N LEU A 56 18.99 -9.78 -5.69
CA LEU A 56 18.77 -9.73 -7.13
C LEU A 56 17.53 -8.91 -7.47
N GLU A 57 17.61 -8.05 -8.47
CA GLU A 57 16.45 -7.37 -9.05
C GLU A 57 15.47 -8.40 -9.59
N ASN A 58 15.92 -9.22 -10.54
CA ASN A 58 15.16 -10.33 -11.10
C ASN A 58 15.70 -11.67 -10.57
N ARG A 59 14.89 -12.34 -9.76
CA ARG A 59 15.25 -13.59 -9.09
C ARG A 59 15.42 -14.78 -10.06
N ASP A 60 14.84 -14.66 -11.27
CA ASP A 60 15.00 -15.66 -12.34
C ASP A 60 16.30 -15.47 -13.15
N LYS A 61 17.10 -14.45 -12.82
CA LYS A 61 18.36 -14.11 -13.50
C LYS A 61 19.51 -14.07 -12.48
N PRO A 62 20.16 -15.21 -12.17
CA PRO A 62 21.20 -15.25 -11.15
C PRO A 62 22.41 -14.35 -11.43
N ASP A 63 22.71 -14.08 -12.70
CA ASP A 63 23.77 -13.14 -13.13
C ASP A 63 23.23 -11.73 -13.44
N GLY A 64 22.00 -11.42 -12.99
CA GLY A 64 21.33 -10.14 -13.25
C GLY A 64 21.79 -9.02 -12.31
N ASN A 65 21.16 -7.86 -12.47
CA ASN A 65 21.39 -6.70 -11.61
C ASN A 65 21.00 -6.99 -10.17
N THR A 66 21.71 -6.36 -9.23
CA THR A 66 21.31 -6.29 -7.82
C THR A 66 20.67 -4.96 -7.51
N ILE A 67 19.82 -4.96 -6.48
CA ILE A 67 19.18 -3.78 -5.92
C ILE A 67 19.49 -3.68 -4.43
N LYS A 68 19.39 -2.46 -3.88
CA LYS A 68 19.64 -2.20 -2.45
C LYS A 68 18.40 -1.63 -1.80
N LEU A 69 17.98 -2.28 -0.73
CA LEU A 69 16.76 -1.95 0.02
C LEU A 69 17.14 -1.48 1.42
N PRO A 70 16.86 -0.22 1.77
CA PRO A 70 17.16 0.31 3.10
C PRO A 70 16.44 -0.42 4.21
N VAL A 71 17.12 -0.63 5.32
CA VAL A 71 16.59 -1.27 6.53
C VAL A 71 17.08 -0.52 7.76
N TYR A 72 16.16 -0.16 8.63
CA TYR A 72 16.50 0.23 10.02
C TYR A 72 16.17 -0.91 10.96
N ILE A 73 17.08 -1.20 11.89
CA ILE A 73 16.87 -2.13 13.00
C ILE A 73 16.95 -1.32 14.30
N PHE A 74 15.80 -0.85 14.76
CA PHE A 74 15.70 -0.13 16.02
C PHE A 74 15.72 -1.09 17.19
N LYS A 75 16.63 -0.82 18.15
CA LYS A 75 16.77 -1.65 19.34
C LYS A 75 15.68 -1.36 20.35
N SER A 76 15.17 -2.41 20.99
CA SER A 76 14.23 -2.28 22.09
C SER A 76 14.77 -1.35 23.21
N ARG A 77 13.86 -0.67 23.88
CA ARG A 77 14.15 0.11 25.08
C ARG A 77 14.29 -0.77 26.33
N SER A 78 13.82 -2.02 26.25
CA SER A 78 13.92 -3.01 27.33
C SER A 78 15.39 -3.39 27.59
N LYS A 79 15.71 -3.63 28.85
CA LYS A 79 16.99 -4.27 29.22
C LYS A 79 17.01 -5.76 28.88
N ASN A 80 15.84 -6.38 28.76
CA ASN A 80 15.63 -7.78 28.41
C ASN A 80 14.62 -7.86 27.26
N PRO A 81 15.03 -7.54 26.02
CA PRO A 81 14.13 -7.58 24.88
C PRO A 81 13.72 -9.00 24.56
N LYS A 82 12.52 -9.15 24.02
CA LYS A 82 12.05 -10.42 23.44
C LYS A 82 12.83 -10.70 22.16
N SER A 83 13.09 -11.97 21.89
CA SER A 83 13.92 -12.42 20.77
C SER A 83 13.21 -12.42 19.40
N ASP A 84 11.92 -12.13 19.36
CA ASP A 84 11.05 -12.13 18.19
C ASP A 84 10.76 -10.68 17.75
N PRO A 85 11.62 -10.04 16.93
CA PRO A 85 11.45 -8.66 16.51
C PRO A 85 10.16 -8.48 15.71
N ILE A 86 9.75 -7.22 15.53
CA ILE A 86 8.62 -6.86 14.67
C ILE A 86 9.18 -6.26 13.38
N LEU A 87 8.83 -6.85 12.23
CA LEU A 87 9.08 -6.24 10.93
C LEU A 87 7.87 -5.40 10.52
N TYR A 88 8.12 -4.13 10.21
CA TYR A 88 7.11 -3.19 9.73
C TYR A 88 7.36 -2.80 8.28
N THR A 89 6.30 -2.83 7.49
CA THR A 89 6.27 -2.29 6.13
C THR A 89 4.91 -1.66 5.82
N VAL A 90 4.90 -0.60 5.01
CA VAL A 90 3.73 0.23 4.74
C VAL A 90 3.13 -0.06 3.36
N GLY A 91 1.90 0.39 3.14
CA GLY A 91 1.14 0.15 1.91
C GLY A 91 1.40 1.13 0.77
N GLY A 92 0.33 1.48 0.12
CA GLY A 92 0.27 2.34 -1.05
C GLY A 92 -0.38 1.65 -2.25
N PRO A 93 0.28 0.72 -2.99
CA PRO A 93 1.72 0.43 -3.02
C PRO A 93 2.57 1.64 -3.36
N GLY A 94 3.84 1.59 -3.00
CA GLY A 94 4.83 2.62 -3.37
C GLY A 94 5.15 3.65 -2.29
N TYR A 95 4.50 3.64 -1.12
CA TYR A 95 4.93 4.49 0.00
C TYR A 95 6.19 3.94 0.68
N THR A 96 6.97 4.86 1.25
CA THR A 96 8.19 4.52 1.98
C THR A 96 7.91 4.20 3.44
N SER A 97 8.48 3.09 3.93
CA SER A 97 8.48 2.75 5.36
C SER A 97 9.47 3.59 6.16
N MET A 98 10.46 4.20 5.49
CA MET A 98 11.56 4.91 6.15
C MET A 98 11.10 6.16 6.91
N ARG A 99 9.99 6.78 6.53
CA ARG A 99 9.42 7.92 7.26
C ARG A 99 9.06 7.59 8.71
N ALA A 100 8.69 6.35 8.99
CA ALA A 100 8.38 5.91 10.35
C ALA A 100 9.56 6.12 11.30
N SER A 101 10.80 6.08 10.81
CA SER A 101 12.01 6.29 11.60
C SER A 101 12.07 7.62 12.36
N GLN A 102 11.31 8.62 11.90
CA GLN A 102 11.25 9.95 12.54
C GLN A 102 10.32 9.98 13.77
N TYR A 103 9.55 8.93 14.01
CA TYR A 103 8.47 8.85 15.00
C TYR A 103 8.66 7.72 16.01
N MET A 104 9.89 7.22 16.20
CA MET A 104 10.18 6.06 17.04
C MET A 104 9.77 6.23 18.51
N SER A 105 9.76 7.46 19.03
CA SER A 105 9.26 7.74 20.37
C SER A 105 7.79 7.39 20.58
N TYR A 106 6.98 7.39 19.53
CA TYR A 106 5.56 7.04 19.58
C TYR A 106 5.31 5.53 19.48
N TYR A 107 6.26 4.74 18.93
CA TYR A 107 6.11 3.31 18.75
C TYR A 107 6.35 2.54 20.05
N LYS A 108 5.26 2.11 20.70
CA LYS A 108 5.30 1.30 21.92
C LYS A 108 5.85 -0.12 21.70
N TYR A 109 5.90 -0.58 20.47
CA TYR A 109 6.51 -1.87 20.12
C TYR A 109 7.96 -1.99 20.60
N LEU A 110 8.69 -0.85 20.60
CA LEU A 110 10.07 -0.77 21.06
C LEU A 110 10.24 -0.92 22.59
N ASP A 111 9.15 -0.92 23.36
CA ASP A 111 9.22 -1.15 24.80
C ASP A 111 9.56 -2.62 25.11
N ASP A 112 9.24 -3.56 24.22
CA ASP A 112 9.44 -5.00 24.42
C ASP A 112 10.36 -5.65 23.39
N ARG A 113 10.39 -5.16 22.12
CA ARG A 113 11.03 -5.82 20.97
C ARG A 113 11.83 -4.86 20.12
N ASP A 114 12.78 -5.40 19.39
CA ASP A 114 13.39 -4.68 18.26
C ASP A 114 12.33 -4.45 17.17
N LEU A 115 12.42 -3.31 16.48
CA LEU A 115 11.54 -2.96 15.37
C LEU A 115 12.38 -2.80 14.09
N ILE A 116 12.04 -3.56 13.07
CA ILE A 116 12.71 -3.54 11.78
C ILE A 116 11.83 -2.79 10.79
N LEU A 117 12.29 -1.64 10.29
CA LEU A 117 11.65 -0.95 9.17
C LEU A 117 12.28 -1.45 7.88
N PHE A 118 11.46 -1.99 7.00
CA PHE A 118 11.89 -2.51 5.72
C PHE A 118 11.34 -1.64 4.57
N GLU A 119 12.23 -1.19 3.69
CA GLU A 119 11.88 -0.46 2.47
C GLU A 119 11.63 -1.41 1.31
N GLN A 120 10.47 -1.31 0.68
CA GLN A 120 10.12 -2.14 -0.46
C GLN A 120 10.92 -1.74 -1.71
N ARG A 121 11.15 -2.72 -2.61
CA ARG A 121 11.83 -2.46 -3.89
C ARG A 121 11.07 -1.40 -4.71
N GLY A 122 11.81 -0.49 -5.32
CA GLY A 122 11.28 0.57 -6.17
C GLY A 122 10.63 1.76 -5.46
N THR A 123 10.55 1.75 -4.13
CA THR A 123 10.08 2.90 -3.35
C THR A 123 11.15 3.97 -3.19
N GLN A 124 10.82 5.08 -2.56
CA GLN A 124 11.57 6.34 -2.55
C GLN A 124 13.07 6.20 -2.25
N TYR A 125 13.45 5.37 -1.27
CA TYR A 125 14.83 5.21 -0.81
C TYR A 125 15.49 3.91 -1.28
N ALA A 126 14.76 3.05 -1.98
CA ALA A 126 15.32 1.89 -2.64
C ALA A 126 16.26 2.29 -3.78
N GLN A 127 17.22 1.46 -4.10
CA GLN A 127 18.17 1.67 -5.18
C GLN A 127 18.07 0.50 -6.17
N PRO A 128 17.42 0.72 -7.34
CA PRO A 128 16.85 1.99 -7.82
C PRO A 128 15.51 2.34 -7.19
N SER A 129 15.20 3.65 -7.14
CA SER A 129 13.85 4.16 -6.95
C SER A 129 13.13 4.22 -8.30
N LEU A 130 11.86 3.86 -8.32
CA LEU A 130 11.02 3.92 -9.53
C LEU A 130 10.14 5.18 -9.54
N ASP A 131 10.75 6.34 -9.30
CA ASP A 131 10.04 7.61 -9.39
C ASP A 131 9.63 7.94 -10.83
N CYS A 132 8.41 8.42 -11.00
CA CYS A 132 7.87 8.88 -12.29
C CYS A 132 7.48 10.36 -12.21
N PRO A 133 8.41 11.31 -12.35
CA PRO A 133 8.09 12.73 -12.41
C PRO A 133 7.18 13.06 -13.59
N GLU A 134 7.20 12.27 -14.67
CA GLU A 134 6.29 12.34 -15.81
C GLU A 134 4.82 12.20 -15.37
N TRP A 135 4.54 11.27 -14.46
CA TRP A 135 3.21 11.04 -13.91
C TRP A 135 2.73 12.22 -13.06
N SER A 136 3.60 12.73 -12.20
CA SER A 136 3.30 13.92 -11.39
C SER A 136 2.98 15.14 -12.25
N LYS A 137 3.67 15.30 -13.39
CA LYS A 137 3.38 16.34 -14.38
C LYS A 137 2.02 16.12 -15.04
N ALA A 138 1.65 14.87 -15.37
CA ALA A 138 0.35 14.54 -15.94
C ALA A 138 -0.78 14.87 -14.95
N ILE A 139 -0.65 14.51 -13.67
CA ILE A 139 -1.61 14.91 -12.62
C ILE A 139 -1.79 16.43 -12.59
N TYR A 140 -0.68 17.19 -12.60
CA TYR A 140 -0.80 18.65 -12.61
C TYR A 140 -1.55 19.17 -13.84
N LEU A 141 -1.22 18.66 -15.02
CA LEU A 141 -1.83 19.11 -16.29
C LEU A 141 -3.31 18.70 -16.40
N SER A 142 -3.69 17.53 -15.90
CA SER A 142 -5.07 17.03 -15.94
C SER A 142 -6.03 17.84 -15.05
N ASN A 143 -5.50 18.52 -14.05
CA ASN A 143 -6.27 19.40 -13.15
C ASN A 143 -6.31 20.86 -13.58
N LEU A 144 -5.72 21.22 -14.74
CA LEU A 144 -5.80 22.59 -15.24
C LEU A 144 -7.18 22.90 -15.86
N PRO A 145 -7.66 24.14 -15.80
CA PRO A 145 -9.01 24.55 -16.20
C PRO A 145 -9.43 24.19 -17.63
N ASN A 146 -8.47 24.00 -18.51
CA ASN A 146 -8.69 23.66 -19.92
C ASN A 146 -8.34 22.18 -20.23
N ALA A 147 -8.25 21.34 -19.21
CA ALA A 147 -8.03 19.91 -19.42
C ALA A 147 -9.26 19.31 -20.12
N ASP A 148 -9.06 18.86 -21.36
CA ASP A 148 -10.05 18.12 -22.13
C ASP A 148 -9.98 16.65 -21.69
N ALA A 149 -11.12 16.04 -21.34
CA ALA A 149 -11.17 14.67 -20.88
C ALA A 149 -10.47 13.71 -21.87
N THR A 150 -10.68 13.88 -23.16
CA THR A 150 -10.00 13.06 -24.20
C THR A 150 -8.47 13.25 -24.23
N LYS A 151 -7.98 14.40 -23.77
CA LYS A 151 -6.55 14.67 -23.64
C LYS A 151 -6.00 14.16 -22.31
N THR A 152 -6.83 14.07 -21.28
CA THR A 152 -6.43 13.58 -19.96
C THR A 152 -5.96 12.13 -20.05
N ASP A 153 -6.72 11.24 -20.68
CA ASP A 153 -6.34 9.84 -20.86
C ASP A 153 -5.00 9.72 -21.59
N SER A 154 -4.81 10.48 -22.66
CA SER A 154 -3.55 10.50 -23.41
C SER A 154 -2.38 11.07 -22.60
N LEU A 155 -2.62 11.99 -21.65
CA LEU A 155 -1.58 12.50 -20.74
C LEU A 155 -1.03 11.40 -19.84
N PHE A 156 -1.90 10.60 -19.25
CA PHE A 156 -1.49 9.51 -18.35
C PHE A 156 -0.82 8.36 -19.11
N GLN A 157 -1.34 7.98 -20.28
CA GLN A 157 -0.69 6.99 -21.15
C GLN A 157 0.72 7.44 -21.57
N ASN A 158 0.86 8.70 -22.02
CA ASN A 158 2.15 9.27 -22.39
C ASN A 158 3.12 9.36 -21.21
N ALA A 159 2.64 9.72 -20.03
CA ALA A 159 3.44 9.76 -18.81
C ALA A 159 3.93 8.36 -18.40
N ALA A 160 3.04 7.36 -18.42
CA ALA A 160 3.37 5.97 -18.15
C ALA A 160 4.43 5.45 -19.14
N LYS A 161 4.21 5.70 -20.44
CA LYS A 161 5.17 5.31 -21.49
C LYS A 161 6.54 5.96 -21.30
N ALA A 162 6.57 7.28 -21.09
CA ALA A 162 7.82 8.02 -20.93
C ALA A 162 8.59 7.56 -19.68
N CYS A 163 7.90 7.31 -18.55
CA CYS A 163 8.52 6.77 -17.35
C CYS A 163 9.02 5.33 -17.59
N SER A 164 8.21 4.46 -18.19
CA SER A 164 8.59 3.07 -18.49
C SER A 164 9.82 3.02 -19.40
N ASP A 165 9.83 3.79 -20.50
CA ASP A 165 10.95 3.85 -21.42
C ASP A 165 12.24 4.34 -20.73
N ARG A 166 12.14 5.39 -19.90
CA ARG A 166 13.28 5.91 -19.15
C ARG A 166 13.87 4.88 -18.19
N LEU A 167 13.01 4.22 -17.40
CA LEU A 167 13.44 3.20 -16.43
C LEU A 167 14.06 1.99 -17.14
N ARG A 168 13.44 1.48 -18.20
CA ARG A 168 13.97 0.35 -18.99
C ARG A 168 15.29 0.69 -19.67
N ASN A 169 15.46 1.93 -20.15
CA ASN A 169 16.72 2.39 -20.77
C ASN A 169 17.88 2.47 -19.77
N THR A 170 17.60 2.49 -18.45
CA THR A 170 18.62 2.35 -17.40
C THR A 170 18.86 0.90 -16.98
N GLY A 171 18.26 -0.08 -17.67
CA GLY A 171 18.44 -1.49 -17.43
C GLY A 171 17.50 -2.10 -16.38
N ILE A 172 16.51 -1.35 -15.90
CA ILE A 172 15.55 -1.80 -14.88
C ILE A 172 14.54 -2.78 -15.50
N ASP A 173 14.34 -3.93 -14.84
CA ASP A 173 13.30 -4.91 -15.19
C ASP A 173 12.02 -4.67 -14.37
N LEU A 174 11.08 -3.91 -14.95
CA LEU A 174 9.82 -3.53 -14.28
C LEU A 174 8.97 -4.73 -13.82
N ASN A 175 9.14 -5.91 -14.40
CA ASN A 175 8.45 -7.13 -13.95
C ASN A 175 8.92 -7.64 -12.58
N SER A 176 10.02 -7.10 -12.08
CA SER A 176 10.61 -7.51 -10.80
C SER A 176 10.09 -6.73 -9.59
N TYR A 177 9.20 -5.76 -9.81
CA TYR A 177 8.69 -4.86 -8.76
C TYR A 177 7.23 -5.20 -8.42
N ARG A 178 7.02 -6.31 -7.70
CA ARG A 178 5.71 -6.88 -7.36
C ARG A 178 5.71 -7.59 -6.01
N THR A 179 4.53 -7.90 -5.50
CA THR A 179 4.29 -8.38 -4.13
C THR A 179 5.08 -9.63 -3.76
N ASN A 180 5.11 -10.65 -4.61
CA ASN A 180 5.84 -11.89 -4.32
C ASN A 180 7.37 -11.68 -4.24
N HIS A 181 7.93 -10.77 -5.03
CA HIS A 181 9.36 -10.43 -4.94
C HIS A 181 9.67 -9.66 -3.66
N ILE A 182 8.78 -8.76 -3.21
CA ILE A 182 8.93 -8.05 -1.93
C ILE A 182 8.87 -9.03 -0.76
N ALA A 183 7.95 -10.00 -0.80
CA ALA A 183 7.87 -11.06 0.21
C ALA A 183 9.16 -11.90 0.26
N ALA A 184 9.71 -12.24 -0.90
CA ALA A 184 11.01 -12.93 -0.98
C ALA A 184 12.17 -12.10 -0.40
N ASP A 185 12.16 -10.76 -0.63
CA ASP A 185 13.19 -9.86 -0.06
C ASP A 185 13.13 -9.84 1.48
N ILE A 186 11.92 -9.83 2.04
CA ILE A 186 11.74 -9.90 3.50
C ILE A 186 12.23 -11.24 4.05
N ASN A 187 11.94 -12.35 3.37
CA ASN A 187 12.44 -13.65 3.76
C ASN A 187 13.98 -13.70 3.71
N ASP A 188 14.59 -13.14 2.67
CA ASP A 188 16.05 -13.03 2.55
C ASP A 188 16.64 -12.19 3.68
N LEU A 189 16.00 -11.05 4.02
CA LEU A 189 16.43 -10.23 5.15
C LEU A 189 16.45 -11.01 6.47
N MET A 190 15.37 -11.78 6.75
CA MET A 190 15.30 -12.60 7.96
C MET A 190 16.38 -13.70 7.99
N ASN A 191 16.73 -14.24 6.83
CA ASN A 191 17.79 -15.24 6.72
C ASN A 191 19.18 -14.61 6.95
N VAL A 192 19.46 -13.48 6.29
CA VAL A 192 20.76 -12.80 6.40
C VAL A 192 21.00 -12.24 7.80
N LEU A 193 19.94 -11.81 8.50
CA LEU A 193 20.01 -11.34 9.89
C LEU A 193 19.97 -12.49 10.92
N GLU A 194 19.93 -13.74 10.46
CA GLU A 194 19.84 -14.94 11.30
C GLU A 194 18.68 -14.91 12.30
N ILE A 195 17.55 -14.29 11.89
CA ILE A 195 16.34 -14.20 12.72
C ILE A 195 15.57 -15.50 12.58
N GLU A 196 15.40 -16.22 13.67
CA GLU A 196 14.71 -17.51 13.71
C GLU A 196 13.19 -17.39 13.83
N SER A 197 12.71 -16.31 14.44
CA SER A 197 11.28 -16.05 14.62
C SER A 197 11.01 -14.55 14.67
N TYR A 198 9.97 -14.09 13.98
CA TYR A 198 9.61 -12.68 13.94
C TYR A 198 8.10 -12.47 13.83
N ASN A 199 7.66 -11.25 14.12
CA ASN A 199 6.29 -10.81 13.96
C ASN A 199 6.21 -9.82 12.78
N LEU A 200 5.06 -9.79 12.09
CA LEU A 200 4.79 -8.86 11.00
C LEU A 200 3.79 -7.81 11.44
N LEU A 201 4.10 -6.54 11.16
CA LEU A 201 3.17 -5.42 11.18
C LEU A 201 3.04 -4.89 9.77
N THR A 202 1.93 -5.18 9.14
CA THR A 202 1.62 -4.76 7.76
C THR A 202 0.41 -3.83 7.74
N MET A 203 0.35 -2.93 6.76
CA MET A 203 -0.68 -1.91 6.68
C MET A 203 -1.16 -1.71 5.25
N SER A 204 -2.49 -1.69 5.03
CA SER A 204 -3.05 -1.42 3.71
C SER A 204 -2.52 -2.40 2.65
N TYR A 205 -2.04 -1.94 1.49
CA TYR A 205 -1.44 -2.81 0.48
C TYR A 205 -0.41 -3.80 1.04
N SER A 206 0.44 -3.40 2.01
CA SER A 206 1.45 -4.34 2.51
C SER A 206 0.85 -5.55 3.25
N THR A 207 -0.44 -5.56 3.54
CA THR A 207 -1.13 -6.76 4.03
C THR A 207 -1.19 -7.86 2.96
N LYS A 208 -1.18 -7.53 1.65
CA LYS A 208 -0.95 -8.50 0.57
C LYS A 208 0.44 -9.13 0.68
N ILE A 209 1.48 -8.34 0.98
CA ILE A 209 2.83 -8.87 1.24
C ILE A 209 2.80 -9.84 2.43
N GLY A 210 2.12 -9.48 3.52
CA GLY A 210 1.93 -10.34 4.69
C GLY A 210 1.25 -11.67 4.34
N GLN A 211 0.22 -11.63 3.49
CA GLN A 211 -0.46 -12.83 3.01
C GLN A 211 0.44 -13.72 2.16
N VAL A 212 1.23 -13.15 1.25
CA VAL A 212 2.22 -13.91 0.46
C VAL A 212 3.29 -14.52 1.36
N LEU A 213 3.77 -13.79 2.38
CA LEU A 213 4.72 -14.32 3.35
C LEU A 213 4.14 -15.51 4.14
N ILE A 214 2.90 -15.42 4.59
CA ILE A 214 2.20 -16.52 5.27
C ILE A 214 2.07 -17.75 4.36
N ARG A 215 1.81 -17.54 3.07
CA ARG A 215 1.63 -18.60 2.08
C ARG A 215 2.95 -19.27 1.72
N ASP A 216 3.98 -18.49 1.38
CA ASP A 216 5.20 -18.95 0.72
C ASP A 216 6.38 -19.15 1.70
N TYR A 217 6.42 -18.38 2.82
CA TYR A 217 7.53 -18.35 3.78
C TYR A 217 7.07 -18.45 5.24
N PRO A 218 6.19 -19.41 5.62
CA PRO A 218 5.53 -19.42 6.93
C PRO A 218 6.45 -19.72 8.12
N ASN A 219 7.59 -20.39 7.89
CA ASN A 219 8.33 -21.11 8.93
C ASN A 219 8.88 -20.23 10.07
N LYS A 220 9.20 -18.96 9.81
CA LYS A 220 9.76 -18.02 10.79
C LYS A 220 8.73 -17.02 11.32
N ILE A 221 7.51 -17.04 10.81
CA ILE A 221 6.47 -16.10 11.18
C ILE A 221 5.76 -16.58 12.45
N ARG A 222 5.90 -15.82 13.52
CA ARG A 222 5.24 -16.10 14.78
C ARG A 222 3.80 -15.59 14.83
N SER A 223 3.60 -14.36 14.35
CA SER A 223 2.27 -13.75 14.28
C SER A 223 2.26 -12.58 13.30
N VAL A 224 1.07 -12.18 12.85
CA VAL A 224 0.88 -11.07 11.91
C VAL A 224 -0.20 -10.14 12.39
N VAL A 225 0.07 -8.84 12.41
CA VAL A 225 -0.95 -7.79 12.50
C VAL A 225 -1.14 -7.20 11.11
N MET A 226 -2.37 -7.24 10.61
CA MET A 226 -2.80 -6.64 9.35
C MET A 226 -3.71 -5.46 9.67
N ASP A 227 -3.15 -4.26 9.59
CA ASP A 227 -3.89 -3.02 9.79
C ASP A 227 -4.51 -2.57 8.46
N SER A 228 -5.82 -2.39 8.43
CA SER A 228 -6.56 -2.04 7.22
C SER A 228 -6.30 -3.05 6.09
N PRO A 229 -6.71 -4.32 6.26
CA PRO A 229 -6.29 -5.40 5.39
C PRO A 229 -6.94 -5.36 4.00
N LEU A 230 -6.12 -5.65 2.99
CA LEU A 230 -6.52 -5.84 1.60
C LEU A 230 -6.31 -7.31 1.22
N PRO A 231 -7.37 -8.12 1.02
CA PRO A 231 -7.25 -9.52 0.63
C PRO A 231 -6.60 -9.68 -0.75
N LEU A 232 -5.87 -10.77 -0.99
CA LEU A 232 -5.28 -11.05 -2.31
C LEU A 232 -6.35 -11.25 -3.38
N GLU A 233 -7.45 -11.93 -3.03
CA GLU A 233 -8.54 -12.29 -3.93
C GLU A 233 -9.50 -11.14 -4.28
N VAL A 234 -9.34 -9.98 -3.65
CA VAL A 234 -10.19 -8.82 -3.93
C VAL A 234 -9.62 -8.04 -5.12
N ASN A 235 -10.46 -7.80 -6.11
CA ASN A 235 -10.18 -6.89 -7.21
C ASN A 235 -10.57 -5.47 -6.77
N TYR A 236 -9.59 -4.71 -6.32
CA TYR A 236 -9.78 -3.41 -5.68
C TYR A 236 -10.66 -2.46 -6.49
N ASP A 237 -10.38 -2.34 -7.78
CA ASP A 237 -11.05 -1.38 -8.66
C ASP A 237 -12.53 -1.71 -8.89
N GLU A 238 -12.95 -2.97 -8.75
CA GLU A 238 -14.35 -3.36 -8.91
C GLU A 238 -15.25 -2.83 -7.81
N GLU A 239 -14.71 -2.59 -6.60
CA GLU A 239 -15.48 -2.19 -5.42
C GLU A 239 -15.17 -0.79 -4.93
N SER A 240 -14.14 -0.12 -5.44
CA SER A 240 -13.61 1.14 -4.89
C SER A 240 -14.66 2.25 -4.81
N VAL A 241 -15.48 2.45 -5.85
CA VAL A 241 -16.56 3.46 -5.87
C VAL A 241 -17.65 3.11 -4.87
N TYR A 242 -18.05 1.84 -4.80
CA TYR A 242 -19.03 1.37 -3.84
C TYR A 242 -18.57 1.58 -2.41
N ASN A 243 -17.31 1.20 -2.09
CA ASN A 243 -16.74 1.35 -0.77
C ASN A 243 -16.67 2.82 -0.32
N LEU A 244 -16.32 3.72 -1.24
CA LEU A 244 -16.33 5.16 -1.00
C LEU A 244 -17.73 5.68 -0.63
N LEU A 245 -18.73 5.29 -1.41
CA LEU A 245 -20.13 5.67 -1.18
C LEU A 245 -20.69 5.07 0.11
N GLU A 246 -20.39 3.80 0.38
CA GLU A 246 -20.83 3.10 1.59
C GLU A 246 -20.26 3.76 2.85
N SER A 247 -18.96 4.03 2.89
CA SER A 247 -18.31 4.72 4.00
C SER A 247 -18.89 6.12 4.23
N THR A 248 -19.04 6.91 3.16
CA THR A 248 -19.61 8.26 3.24
C THR A 248 -21.06 8.22 3.69
N THR A 249 -21.87 7.29 3.14
CA THR A 249 -23.28 7.10 3.53
C THR A 249 -23.40 6.73 5.00
N LYS A 250 -22.56 5.81 5.47
CA LYS A 250 -22.55 5.37 6.87
C LYS A 250 -22.22 6.53 7.80
N LEU A 251 -21.16 7.27 7.54
CA LEU A 251 -20.76 8.43 8.35
C LEU A 251 -21.89 9.47 8.44
N LEU A 252 -22.51 9.83 7.31
CA LEU A 252 -23.58 10.81 7.30
C LEU A 252 -24.88 10.29 7.92
N THR A 253 -25.14 8.97 7.84
CA THR A 253 -26.25 8.34 8.56
C THR A 253 -26.02 8.38 10.06
N ASP A 254 -24.79 8.17 10.52
CA ASP A 254 -24.46 8.27 11.94
C ASP A 254 -24.59 9.71 12.46
N CYS A 255 -24.30 10.73 11.62
CA CYS A 255 -24.63 12.14 11.93
C CYS A 255 -26.14 12.37 12.02
N GLU A 256 -26.94 11.81 11.09
CA GLU A 256 -28.41 11.95 11.14
C GLU A 256 -29.03 11.24 12.36
N ASN A 257 -28.37 10.22 12.90
CA ASN A 257 -28.79 9.51 14.11
C ASN A 257 -28.30 10.19 15.41
N ASP A 258 -27.34 11.10 15.32
CA ASP A 258 -26.87 11.93 16.44
C ASP A 258 -27.77 13.15 16.61
N GLU A 259 -28.37 13.35 17.79
CA GLU A 259 -29.34 14.43 18.03
C GLU A 259 -28.75 15.82 17.76
N ASN A 260 -27.50 16.07 18.19
CA ASN A 260 -26.85 17.36 18.02
C ASN A 260 -26.50 17.63 16.55
N CYS A 261 -25.94 16.60 15.88
CA CYS A 261 -25.57 16.69 14.47
C CYS A 261 -26.81 16.88 13.60
N ASN A 262 -27.86 16.08 13.80
CA ASN A 262 -29.08 16.14 13.00
C ASN A 262 -29.86 17.44 13.21
N SER A 263 -29.94 17.96 14.46
CA SER A 263 -30.60 19.24 14.71
C SER A 263 -29.86 20.41 14.06
N THR A 264 -28.55 20.34 13.95
CA THR A 264 -27.71 21.37 13.31
C THR A 264 -27.67 21.23 11.80
N PHE A 265 -27.60 20.01 11.28
CA PHE A 265 -27.47 19.72 9.85
C PHE A 265 -28.57 18.76 9.36
N PRO A 266 -29.85 19.17 9.44
CA PRO A 266 -30.97 18.28 9.09
C PRO A 266 -30.85 17.76 7.66
N ASN A 267 -31.10 16.46 7.48
CA ASN A 267 -31.08 15.77 6.19
C ASN A 267 -29.75 15.94 5.41
N ILE A 268 -28.62 16.04 6.12
CA ILE A 268 -27.33 16.36 5.50
C ILE A 268 -26.93 15.34 4.42
N LYS A 269 -27.20 14.06 4.64
CA LYS A 269 -26.92 12.99 3.69
C LYS A 269 -27.65 13.22 2.36
N SER A 270 -28.96 13.36 2.39
CA SER A 270 -29.75 13.55 1.18
C SER A 270 -29.41 14.87 0.46
N ARG A 271 -29.14 15.94 1.22
CA ARG A 271 -28.71 17.24 0.68
C ARG A 271 -27.36 17.14 -0.02
N PHE A 272 -26.40 16.42 0.57
CA PHE A 272 -25.06 16.26 0.00
C PHE A 272 -25.10 15.44 -1.28
N PHE A 273 -25.74 14.27 -1.27
CA PHE A 273 -25.83 13.45 -2.48
C PHE A 273 -26.58 14.14 -3.62
N LYS A 274 -27.65 14.87 -3.33
CA LYS A 274 -28.34 15.69 -4.33
C LYS A 274 -27.43 16.79 -4.88
N TYR A 275 -26.63 17.43 -4.05
CA TYR A 275 -25.65 18.42 -4.49
C TYR A 275 -24.59 17.81 -5.41
N LEU A 276 -24.04 16.64 -5.06
CA LEU A 276 -23.08 15.94 -5.91
C LEU A 276 -23.69 15.59 -7.28
N GLU A 277 -24.91 15.08 -7.30
CA GLU A 277 -25.63 14.77 -8.54
C GLU A 277 -25.82 16.02 -9.42
N GLU A 278 -26.23 17.15 -8.82
CA GLU A 278 -26.34 18.42 -9.54
C GLU A 278 -24.98 18.85 -10.13
N LYS A 279 -23.89 18.71 -9.35
CA LYS A 279 -22.55 19.10 -9.80
C LYS A 279 -21.96 18.17 -10.86
N THR A 280 -22.46 16.98 -11.03
CA THR A 280 -22.09 16.11 -12.14
C THR A 280 -22.44 16.71 -13.52
N THR A 281 -23.57 17.44 -13.59
CA THR A 281 -24.02 18.11 -14.83
C THR A 281 -23.72 19.60 -14.87
N ASN A 282 -23.57 20.24 -13.71
CA ASN A 282 -23.27 21.66 -13.54
C ASN A 282 -22.08 21.84 -12.59
N PRO A 283 -20.84 21.66 -13.05
CA PRO A 283 -19.66 21.64 -12.20
C PRO A 283 -19.49 22.91 -11.36
N LEU A 284 -19.00 22.73 -10.14
CA LEU A 284 -18.70 23.82 -9.22
C LEU A 284 -17.47 24.59 -9.71
N ARG A 285 -17.65 25.89 -10.01
CA ARG A 285 -16.54 26.77 -10.35
C ARG A 285 -15.83 27.25 -9.08
N VAL A 286 -14.54 26.99 -8.99
CA VAL A 286 -13.68 27.37 -7.86
C VAL A 286 -12.48 28.16 -8.37
N GLU A 287 -12.26 29.35 -7.83
CA GLU A 287 -11.08 30.17 -8.13
C GLU A 287 -10.09 30.10 -6.96
N ILE A 288 -8.81 29.90 -7.31
CA ILE A 288 -7.73 29.82 -6.34
C ILE A 288 -6.50 30.53 -6.87
N GLU A 289 -5.78 31.24 -6.01
CA GLU A 289 -4.51 31.85 -6.37
C GLU A 289 -3.39 30.80 -6.36
N ASN A 290 -2.67 30.69 -7.45
CA ASN A 290 -1.50 29.85 -7.53
C ASN A 290 -0.33 30.51 -6.78
N PRO A 291 0.15 29.95 -5.66
CA PRO A 291 1.17 30.58 -4.81
C PRO A 291 2.53 30.70 -5.48
N LYS A 292 2.75 30.01 -6.61
CA LYS A 292 4.03 30.07 -7.35
C LYS A 292 4.16 31.28 -8.26
N ASN A 293 3.05 31.81 -8.73
CA ASN A 293 3.06 32.89 -9.74
C ASN A 293 2.03 33.99 -9.53
N GLY A 294 1.20 33.90 -8.47
CA GLY A 294 0.15 34.88 -8.12
C GLY A 294 -1.03 34.93 -9.09
N LYS A 295 -1.14 33.98 -10.05
CA LYS A 295 -2.26 33.96 -11.00
C LYS A 295 -3.46 33.26 -10.38
N ILE A 296 -4.64 33.80 -10.68
CA ILE A 296 -5.91 33.13 -10.35
C ILE A 296 -6.15 32.04 -11.38
N GLU A 297 -6.28 30.82 -10.90
CA GLU A 297 -6.64 29.65 -11.70
C GLU A 297 -8.08 29.23 -11.35
N THR A 298 -8.85 28.83 -12.36
CA THR A 298 -10.25 28.43 -12.21
C THR A 298 -10.38 26.93 -12.44
N PHE A 299 -10.97 26.23 -11.49
CA PHE A 299 -11.27 24.79 -11.56
C PHE A 299 -12.76 24.57 -11.68
N TYR A 300 -13.15 23.48 -12.33
CA TYR A 300 -14.53 23.03 -12.48
C TYR A 300 -14.66 21.64 -11.89
N LEU A 301 -15.19 21.56 -10.66
CA LEU A 301 -15.31 20.31 -9.90
C LEU A 301 -16.68 19.69 -10.09
N LYS A 302 -16.69 18.44 -10.49
CA LYS A 302 -17.90 17.62 -10.59
C LYS A 302 -18.21 16.91 -9.26
N GLY A 303 -19.31 16.17 -9.22
CA GLY A 303 -19.73 15.43 -8.04
C GLY A 303 -18.67 14.44 -7.54
N GLU A 304 -18.05 13.74 -8.48
CA GLU A 304 -16.98 12.78 -8.19
C GLU A 304 -15.72 13.43 -7.59
N ASP A 305 -15.37 14.64 -7.99
CA ASP A 305 -14.27 15.39 -7.39
C ASP A 305 -14.59 15.80 -5.96
N LEU A 306 -15.82 16.28 -5.76
CA LEU A 306 -16.28 16.83 -4.48
C LEU A 306 -16.44 15.74 -3.41
N ILE A 307 -16.89 14.54 -3.75
CA ILE A 307 -16.98 13.46 -2.76
C ILE A 307 -15.58 13.08 -2.25
N SER A 308 -14.58 13.08 -3.13
CA SER A 308 -13.20 12.75 -2.78
C SER A 308 -12.59 13.75 -1.79
N VAL A 309 -12.98 15.02 -1.82
CA VAL A 309 -12.54 16.05 -0.86
C VAL A 309 -12.88 15.67 0.59
N PHE A 310 -14.02 15.03 0.82
CA PHE A 310 -14.51 14.72 2.16
C PHE A 310 -14.31 13.26 2.58
N SER A 311 -14.07 12.36 1.66
CA SER A 311 -13.90 10.95 1.96
C SER A 311 -12.47 10.61 2.36
N ILE A 312 -11.47 11.24 1.73
CA ILE A 312 -10.04 11.04 2.04
C ILE A 312 -9.68 11.88 3.27
N ALA A 313 -10.10 11.42 4.43
CA ALA A 313 -9.86 12.08 5.71
C ALA A 313 -9.18 11.13 6.69
N ASN A 314 -8.41 11.68 7.62
CA ASN A 314 -7.86 10.91 8.72
C ASN A 314 -8.92 10.70 9.81
N THR A 315 -8.70 9.74 10.71
CA THR A 315 -9.59 9.51 11.85
C THR A 315 -9.86 10.78 12.66
N GLY A 316 -8.85 11.65 12.84
CA GLY A 316 -9.00 12.92 13.56
C GLY A 316 -9.90 13.95 12.88
N ASP A 317 -10.14 13.82 11.57
CA ASP A 317 -10.96 14.74 10.78
C ASP A 317 -12.45 14.33 10.78
N VAL A 318 -12.76 13.09 11.12
CA VAL A 318 -14.13 12.53 11.11
C VAL A 318 -15.15 13.44 11.81
N PRO A 319 -14.88 14.01 13.01
CA PRO A 319 -15.82 14.90 13.69
C PRO A 319 -16.21 16.12 12.86
N ASN A 320 -15.33 16.58 11.97
CA ASN A 320 -15.52 17.81 11.20
C ASN A 320 -16.27 17.58 9.88
N ILE A 321 -16.30 16.36 9.35
CA ILE A 321 -16.81 16.09 8.00
C ILE A 321 -18.23 16.62 7.76
N PRO A 322 -19.24 16.37 8.63
CA PRO A 322 -20.58 16.92 8.40
C PRO A 322 -20.61 18.46 8.41
N PHE A 323 -19.82 19.09 9.28
CA PHE A 323 -19.71 20.55 9.35
C PHE A 323 -19.10 21.12 8.05
N GLU A 324 -18.02 20.54 7.54
CA GLU A 324 -17.36 20.99 6.31
C GLU A 324 -18.24 20.73 5.06
N ILE A 325 -18.98 19.62 5.03
CA ILE A 325 -20.00 19.38 3.99
C ILE A 325 -21.10 20.46 4.07
N ASN A 326 -21.60 20.79 5.26
CA ASN A 326 -22.61 21.83 5.40
C ASN A 326 -22.10 23.21 4.97
N LYS A 327 -20.82 23.52 5.22
CA LYS A 327 -20.18 24.74 4.69
C LYS A 327 -20.21 24.76 3.16
N LEU A 328 -19.80 23.67 2.50
CA LEU A 328 -19.89 23.55 1.05
C LEU A 328 -21.32 23.77 0.53
N LEU A 329 -22.31 23.14 1.16
CA LEU A 329 -23.74 23.29 0.79
C LEU A 329 -24.25 24.71 0.95
N ASN A 330 -23.59 25.57 1.76
CA ASN A 330 -23.87 26.99 1.94
C ASN A 330 -22.88 27.89 1.18
N ASN A 331 -22.20 27.38 0.14
CA ASN A 331 -21.23 28.08 -0.70
C ASN A 331 -19.95 28.56 0.02
N ASP A 332 -19.63 28.05 1.21
CA ASP A 332 -18.28 28.20 1.78
C ASP A 332 -17.34 27.16 1.19
N LEU A 333 -16.46 27.63 0.34
CA LEU A 333 -15.54 26.79 -0.43
C LEU A 333 -14.16 26.64 0.22
N THR A 334 -14.00 27.02 1.50
CA THR A 334 -12.69 27.05 2.17
C THR A 334 -12.00 25.69 2.11
N SER A 335 -12.67 24.62 2.54
CA SER A 335 -12.09 23.26 2.54
C SER A 335 -11.75 22.75 1.13
N VAL A 336 -12.60 23.08 0.15
CA VAL A 336 -12.34 22.73 -1.26
C VAL A 336 -11.11 23.46 -1.78
N LYS A 337 -10.96 24.75 -1.47
CA LYS A 337 -9.79 25.55 -1.88
C LYS A 337 -8.51 25.06 -1.20
N GLU A 338 -8.57 24.68 0.05
CA GLU A 338 -7.43 24.08 0.77
C GLU A 338 -6.96 22.81 0.08
N GLN A 339 -7.87 21.89 -0.26
CA GLN A 339 -7.53 20.67 -0.98
C GLN A 339 -6.94 20.97 -2.36
N LEU A 340 -7.52 21.86 -3.13
CA LEU A 340 -6.98 22.27 -4.43
C LEU A 340 -5.60 22.92 -4.32
N SER A 341 -5.27 23.58 -3.20
CA SER A 341 -3.96 24.20 -3.00
C SER A 341 -2.81 23.19 -3.04
N TYR A 342 -3.07 21.92 -2.69
CA TYR A 342 -2.08 20.86 -2.78
C TYR A 342 -1.60 20.58 -4.21
N LEU A 343 -2.42 20.87 -5.24
CA LEU A 343 -2.03 20.76 -6.64
C LEU A 343 -0.85 21.66 -7.02
N PHE A 344 -0.67 22.78 -6.30
CA PHE A 344 0.44 23.72 -6.51
C PHE A 344 1.68 23.38 -5.71
N GLN A 345 1.61 22.46 -4.77
CA GLN A 345 2.78 21.96 -4.05
C GLN A 345 3.65 21.13 -5.02
N LYS A 346 4.96 21.04 -4.71
CA LYS A 346 5.87 20.27 -5.58
C LYS A 346 5.31 18.84 -5.75
N PRO A 347 5.11 18.38 -7.00
CA PRO A 347 4.89 16.97 -7.26
C PRO A 347 6.12 16.22 -6.77
N GLY A 348 5.94 15.19 -5.99
CA GLY A 348 7.08 14.40 -5.53
C GLY A 348 7.11 14.26 -4.02
N GLY A 349 6.09 13.79 -3.47
CA GLY A 349 6.01 13.53 -2.05
C GLY A 349 5.80 12.07 -1.73
N GLY A 350 6.75 11.21 -2.04
CA GLY A 350 6.89 9.98 -1.31
C GLY A 350 6.13 8.75 -1.78
N ILE A 351 5.57 8.74 -2.99
CA ILE A 351 5.10 7.49 -3.60
C ILE A 351 5.98 7.12 -4.80
N GLY A 352 6.53 5.92 -4.78
CA GLY A 352 7.24 5.32 -5.91
C GLY A 352 6.24 4.93 -7.00
N MET A 353 5.89 5.88 -7.86
CA MET A 353 4.80 5.70 -8.83
C MET A 353 5.08 4.56 -9.82
N GLY A 354 6.33 4.36 -10.24
CA GLY A 354 6.68 3.23 -11.09
C GLY A 354 6.54 1.88 -10.42
N MET A 355 6.83 1.80 -9.11
CA MET A 355 6.53 0.60 -8.33
C MET A 355 5.02 0.37 -8.24
N ARG A 356 4.23 1.42 -7.95
CA ARG A 356 2.77 1.33 -7.90
C ARG A 356 2.18 0.87 -9.23
N LEU A 357 2.65 1.42 -10.37
CA LEU A 357 2.26 0.99 -11.72
C LEU A 357 2.62 -0.48 -11.96
N SER A 358 3.83 -0.91 -11.56
CA SER A 358 4.25 -2.31 -11.76
C SER A 358 3.39 -3.29 -10.98
N VAL A 359 3.06 -3.00 -9.72
CA VAL A 359 2.16 -3.82 -8.90
C VAL A 359 0.76 -3.82 -9.50
N TRP A 360 0.18 -2.65 -9.71
CA TRP A 360 -1.23 -2.55 -10.14
C TRP A 360 -1.48 -3.19 -11.48
N CYS A 361 -0.59 -2.91 -12.45
CA CYS A 361 -0.70 -3.46 -13.80
C CYS A 361 -0.38 -4.95 -13.90
N ALA A 362 0.30 -5.53 -12.90
CA ALA A 362 0.56 -6.96 -12.86
C ALA A 362 -0.47 -7.75 -12.01
N GLU A 363 -0.99 -7.14 -10.93
CA GLU A 363 -1.68 -7.84 -9.85
C GLU A 363 -3.15 -7.43 -9.66
N GLU A 364 -3.59 -6.25 -10.15
CA GLU A 364 -4.96 -5.75 -10.00
C GLU A 364 -5.66 -5.66 -11.36
N THR A 365 -5.24 -4.73 -12.23
CA THR A 365 -5.90 -4.46 -13.51
C THR A 365 -6.16 -5.71 -14.38
N PRO A 366 -5.25 -6.71 -14.49
CA PRO A 366 -5.49 -7.90 -15.30
C PRO A 366 -6.52 -8.88 -14.73
N PHE A 367 -6.94 -8.70 -13.49
CA PHE A 367 -7.95 -9.52 -12.82
C PHE A 367 -9.31 -8.84 -12.75
N ASN A 368 -9.37 -7.53 -13.03
CA ASN A 368 -10.59 -6.75 -12.98
C ASN A 368 -11.58 -7.16 -14.08
N ALA A 369 -12.84 -7.37 -13.72
CA ALA A 369 -13.95 -7.51 -14.66
C ALA A 369 -14.44 -6.12 -15.09
N GLN A 370 -14.00 -5.63 -16.24
CA GLN A 370 -14.31 -4.29 -16.76
C GLN A 370 -15.82 -4.01 -16.85
N GLU A 371 -16.61 -5.03 -17.17
CA GLU A 371 -18.07 -4.93 -17.22
C GLU A 371 -18.67 -4.62 -15.84
N ARG A 372 -18.15 -5.25 -14.76
CA ARG A 372 -18.58 -4.97 -13.38
C ARG A 372 -18.23 -3.55 -12.97
N ILE A 373 -17.02 -3.10 -13.27
CA ILE A 373 -16.58 -1.72 -13.02
C ILE A 373 -17.55 -0.73 -13.68
N ALA A 374 -17.86 -0.91 -14.97
CA ALA A 374 -18.77 -0.02 -15.71
C ALA A 374 -20.19 -0.02 -15.12
N VAL A 375 -20.71 -1.20 -14.72
CA VAL A 375 -22.03 -1.31 -14.08
C VAL A 375 -22.06 -0.57 -12.75
N GLU A 376 -21.08 -0.77 -11.87
CA GLU A 376 -21.05 -0.15 -10.54
C GLU A 376 -20.90 1.38 -10.64
N THR A 377 -20.02 1.88 -11.52
CA THR A 377 -19.81 3.32 -11.70
C THR A 377 -21.07 4.03 -12.21
N ASN A 378 -21.82 3.40 -13.12
CA ASN A 378 -23.04 4.00 -13.68
C ASN A 378 -24.27 3.90 -12.77
N LYS A 379 -24.21 3.08 -11.73
CA LYS A 379 -25.32 2.86 -10.78
C LYS A 379 -25.63 4.08 -9.91
N TYR A 380 -24.65 4.91 -9.66
CA TYR A 380 -24.74 6.03 -8.70
C TYR A 380 -24.58 7.37 -9.41
N ALA A 381 -25.66 8.14 -9.52
CA ALA A 381 -25.70 9.42 -10.23
C ALA A 381 -24.71 10.46 -9.65
N ALA A 382 -24.51 10.43 -8.32
CA ALA A 382 -23.63 11.37 -7.60
C ALA A 382 -22.14 11.23 -7.95
N VAL A 383 -21.74 10.08 -8.47
CA VAL A 383 -20.34 9.77 -8.81
C VAL A 383 -20.19 9.25 -10.25
N LYS A 384 -21.18 9.55 -11.07
CA LYS A 384 -21.16 9.17 -12.48
C LYS A 384 -20.00 9.86 -13.20
N GLY A 385 -19.01 9.08 -13.62
CA GLY A 385 -17.79 9.58 -14.25
C GLY A 385 -16.53 9.39 -13.40
N LEU A 386 -16.68 9.03 -12.11
CA LEU A 386 -15.54 8.60 -11.30
C LEU A 386 -14.97 7.32 -11.89
N SER A 387 -13.70 7.36 -12.28
CA SER A 387 -12.99 6.13 -12.64
C SER A 387 -12.70 5.34 -11.37
N PRO A 388 -13.20 4.10 -11.25
CA PRO A 388 -12.85 3.25 -10.12
C PRO A 388 -11.46 2.67 -10.24
N ALA A 389 -10.94 2.57 -11.46
CA ALA A 389 -9.60 2.04 -11.72
C ALA A 389 -8.53 3.04 -11.29
N VAL A 390 -7.59 2.59 -10.47
CA VAL A 390 -6.42 3.38 -10.11
C VAL A 390 -5.56 3.66 -11.33
N PHE A 391 -5.50 2.69 -12.25
CA PHE A 391 -4.87 2.82 -13.57
C PHE A 391 -5.75 2.14 -14.62
N ASP A 392 -6.04 2.87 -15.68
CA ASP A 392 -6.78 2.33 -16.82
C ASP A 392 -5.98 1.23 -17.52
N LYS A 393 -6.68 0.35 -18.21
CA LYS A 393 -6.09 -0.77 -18.95
C LYS A 393 -5.05 -0.30 -19.95
N GLU A 394 -5.32 0.78 -20.65
CA GLU A 394 -4.44 1.38 -21.67
C GLU A 394 -3.14 1.91 -21.05
N VAL A 395 -3.20 2.47 -19.84
CA VAL A 395 -2.01 2.85 -19.06
C VAL A 395 -1.15 1.63 -18.74
N CYS A 396 -1.80 0.53 -18.34
CA CYS A 396 -1.10 -0.71 -18.03
C CYS A 396 -0.51 -1.39 -19.28
N GLU A 397 -1.18 -1.32 -20.41
CA GLU A 397 -0.66 -1.83 -21.69
C GLU A 397 0.63 -1.11 -22.10
N VAL A 398 0.69 0.22 -21.99
CA VAL A 398 1.91 0.99 -22.31
C VAL A 398 2.99 0.86 -21.23
N TRP A 399 2.63 0.61 -19.96
CA TRP A 399 3.59 0.30 -18.90
C TRP A 399 4.32 -1.02 -19.18
N GLY A 400 3.61 -2.02 -19.71
CA GLY A 400 4.16 -3.20 -20.33
C GLY A 400 4.77 -4.22 -19.35
N VAL A 401 4.17 -4.41 -18.17
CA VAL A 401 4.48 -5.52 -17.27
C VAL A 401 3.58 -6.72 -17.51
N LYS A 402 4.04 -7.92 -17.16
CA LYS A 402 3.28 -9.15 -17.33
C LYS A 402 2.34 -9.38 -16.15
N LYS A 403 1.12 -9.87 -16.42
CA LYS A 403 0.21 -10.41 -15.41
C LYS A 403 0.94 -11.45 -14.56
N VAL A 404 0.71 -11.43 -13.25
CA VAL A 404 1.17 -12.48 -12.33
C VAL A 404 0.34 -13.77 -12.48
N SER A 405 0.77 -14.84 -11.84
CA SER A 405 0.04 -16.10 -11.82
C SER A 405 -1.27 -15.98 -11.02
N GLU A 406 -2.25 -16.86 -11.31
CA GLU A 406 -3.58 -16.83 -10.68
C GLU A 406 -3.53 -16.98 -9.15
N ILE A 407 -2.51 -17.64 -8.61
CA ILE A 407 -2.35 -17.81 -7.16
C ILE A 407 -2.16 -16.47 -6.42
N GLU A 408 -1.66 -15.44 -7.12
CA GLU A 408 -1.47 -14.10 -6.56
C GLU A 408 -2.80 -13.32 -6.39
N ASN A 409 -3.89 -13.86 -6.96
CA ASN A 409 -5.26 -13.34 -6.79
C ASN A 409 -6.17 -14.40 -6.13
N MET A 410 -5.64 -15.19 -5.18
CA MET A 410 -6.38 -16.22 -4.47
C MET A 410 -6.26 -16.02 -2.95
N ALA A 411 -7.35 -16.34 -2.25
CA ALA A 411 -7.39 -16.31 -0.79
C ALA A 411 -6.34 -17.22 -0.15
N VAL A 412 -5.61 -16.68 0.82
CA VAL A 412 -4.59 -17.43 1.56
C VAL A 412 -5.21 -18.15 2.73
N LYS A 413 -4.95 -19.46 2.82
CA LYS A 413 -5.35 -20.29 3.97
C LYS A 413 -4.16 -20.52 4.90
N SER A 414 -4.34 -20.22 6.18
CA SER A 414 -3.27 -20.36 7.18
C SER A 414 -3.82 -20.54 8.58
N ASN A 415 -3.01 -21.18 9.43
CA ASN A 415 -3.23 -21.27 10.88
C ASN A 415 -2.23 -20.41 11.69
N ILE A 416 -1.40 -19.62 11.03
CA ILE A 416 -0.55 -18.63 11.71
C ILE A 416 -1.47 -17.63 12.41
N PRO A 417 -1.19 -17.24 13.67
CA PRO A 417 -1.98 -16.24 14.37
C PRO A 417 -1.99 -14.89 13.65
N VAL A 418 -3.19 -14.35 13.37
CA VAL A 418 -3.38 -13.07 12.68
C VAL A 418 -4.34 -12.18 13.46
N LEU A 419 -3.96 -10.92 13.68
CA LEU A 419 -4.86 -9.87 14.13
C LEU A 419 -5.20 -8.96 12.95
N LEU A 420 -6.48 -8.88 12.60
CA LEU A 420 -7.04 -7.98 11.62
C LEU A 420 -7.57 -6.74 12.35
N ILE A 421 -7.14 -5.56 11.95
CA ILE A 421 -7.56 -4.28 12.52
C ILE A 421 -8.21 -3.44 11.42
N SER A 422 -9.43 -2.95 11.67
CA SER A 422 -10.18 -2.13 10.70
C SER A 422 -10.75 -0.88 11.34
N GLY A 423 -10.73 0.23 10.60
CA GLY A 423 -11.53 1.40 10.92
C GLY A 423 -12.95 1.25 10.38
N GLU A 424 -13.95 1.68 11.16
CA GLU A 424 -15.37 1.54 10.80
C GLU A 424 -15.75 2.33 9.54
N TYR A 425 -15.07 3.45 9.30
CA TYR A 425 -15.31 4.34 8.15
C TYR A 425 -14.18 4.27 7.11
N ASP A 426 -13.44 3.16 7.07
CA ASP A 426 -12.40 2.94 6.08
C ASP A 426 -13.02 2.69 4.70
N GLU A 427 -12.85 3.62 3.77
CA GLU A 427 -13.30 3.49 2.38
C GLU A 427 -12.30 2.75 1.51
N SER A 428 -11.04 2.75 1.91
CA SER A 428 -9.96 2.14 1.11
C SER A 428 -9.88 0.63 1.30
N THR A 429 -10.06 0.18 2.56
CA THR A 429 -10.05 -1.25 2.92
C THR A 429 -11.18 -1.51 3.93
N PRO A 430 -12.42 -1.64 3.44
CA PRO A 430 -13.59 -1.69 4.29
C PRO A 430 -13.61 -2.94 5.20
N VAL A 431 -14.31 -2.84 6.31
CA VAL A 431 -14.47 -3.87 7.33
C VAL A 431 -14.82 -5.24 6.73
N LYS A 432 -15.69 -5.30 5.71
CA LYS A 432 -16.13 -6.54 5.05
C LYS A 432 -14.98 -7.36 4.47
N TRP A 433 -13.89 -6.72 4.04
CA TRP A 433 -12.72 -7.43 3.52
C TRP A 433 -11.95 -8.15 4.61
N ALA A 434 -11.76 -7.51 5.77
CA ALA A 434 -11.18 -8.19 6.92
C ALA A 434 -12.07 -9.34 7.43
N GLU A 435 -13.39 -9.14 7.43
CA GLU A 435 -14.36 -10.20 7.78
C GLU A 435 -14.23 -11.40 6.84
N SER A 436 -14.11 -11.19 5.52
CA SER A 436 -13.94 -12.31 4.57
C SER A 436 -12.66 -13.09 4.81
N MET A 437 -11.57 -12.43 5.21
CA MET A 437 -10.30 -13.11 5.51
C MET A 437 -10.39 -14.07 6.70
N THR A 438 -11.25 -13.81 7.68
CA THR A 438 -11.41 -14.69 8.85
C THR A 438 -11.85 -16.10 8.50
N HIS A 439 -12.51 -16.31 7.35
CA HIS A 439 -12.92 -17.62 6.87
C HIS A 439 -11.74 -18.51 6.44
N ASN A 440 -10.63 -17.90 6.04
CA ASN A 440 -9.46 -18.59 5.52
C ASN A 440 -8.27 -18.59 6.51
N LEU A 441 -8.22 -17.60 7.41
CA LEU A 441 -7.21 -17.46 8.45
C LEU A 441 -7.79 -18.02 9.77
N THR A 442 -7.62 -19.33 9.99
CA THR A 442 -8.35 -20.05 11.06
C THR A 442 -8.00 -19.61 12.48
N ASN A 443 -6.81 -19.03 12.70
CA ASN A 443 -6.36 -18.45 13.96
C ASN A 443 -6.35 -16.92 13.88
N SER A 444 -7.45 -16.32 13.41
CA SER A 444 -7.53 -14.86 13.29
C SER A 444 -8.51 -14.26 14.29
N TYR A 445 -8.20 -13.02 14.66
CA TYR A 445 -9.06 -12.14 15.44
C TYR A 445 -9.30 -10.87 14.66
N HIS A 446 -10.49 -10.32 14.70
CA HIS A 446 -10.83 -9.08 14.03
C HIS A 446 -11.30 -8.03 15.04
N MET A 447 -10.68 -6.84 15.00
CA MET A 447 -11.03 -5.70 15.84
C MET A 447 -11.44 -4.51 14.97
N ILE A 448 -12.67 -4.03 15.18
CA ILE A 448 -13.24 -2.88 14.44
C ILE A 448 -13.24 -1.66 15.36
N PHE A 449 -12.50 -0.62 14.96
CA PHE A 449 -12.42 0.64 15.69
C PHE A 449 -13.52 1.58 15.24
N LYS A 450 -14.54 1.76 16.10
CA LYS A 450 -15.74 2.56 15.82
C LYS A 450 -15.40 4.01 15.54
N GLY A 451 -15.92 4.53 14.44
CA GLY A 451 -15.71 5.92 14.03
C GLY A 451 -14.31 6.24 13.48
N TRP A 452 -13.43 5.23 13.31
CA TRP A 452 -12.09 5.42 12.79
C TRP A 452 -12.05 5.15 11.28
N LYS A 453 -11.07 5.78 10.64
CA LYS A 453 -10.74 5.66 9.23
C LYS A 453 -9.56 4.70 9.02
N HIS A 454 -8.95 4.78 7.83
CA HIS A 454 -7.83 3.96 7.40
C HIS A 454 -6.63 4.01 8.35
N SER A 455 -5.94 2.87 8.54
CA SER A 455 -4.71 2.73 9.33
C SER A 455 -4.84 3.05 10.82
N PRO A 456 -5.74 2.38 11.57
CA PRO A 456 -5.95 2.58 13.00
C PRO A 456 -4.71 2.56 13.87
N THR A 457 -3.69 1.72 13.57
CA THR A 457 -2.47 1.63 14.39
C THR A 457 -1.59 2.87 14.33
N THR A 458 -1.84 3.77 13.37
CA THR A 458 -1.15 5.05 13.23
C THR A 458 -1.94 6.24 13.78
N ASN A 459 -3.04 6.01 14.48
CA ASN A 459 -3.76 7.08 15.17
C ASN A 459 -3.01 7.54 16.42
N TRP A 460 -2.09 8.47 16.24
CA TRP A 460 -1.24 9.00 17.33
C TRP A 460 -2.03 9.75 18.42
N GLY A 461 -3.21 10.28 18.09
CA GLY A 461 -4.11 10.94 19.05
C GLY A 461 -4.77 9.96 20.02
N ASN A 462 -4.92 8.70 19.60
CA ASN A 462 -5.44 7.61 20.43
C ASN A 462 -4.73 6.29 20.05
N PRO A 463 -3.67 5.88 20.77
CA PRO A 463 -2.86 4.74 20.38
C PRO A 463 -3.47 3.37 20.72
N CYS A 464 -4.79 3.28 20.90
CA CYS A 464 -5.45 2.04 21.34
C CYS A 464 -5.28 0.88 20.34
N ALA A 465 -5.31 1.14 19.04
CA ALA A 465 -5.07 0.10 18.03
C ALA A 465 -3.61 -0.39 18.04
N MET A 466 -2.66 0.52 18.27
CA MET A 466 -1.25 0.15 18.49
C MET A 466 -1.09 -0.70 19.76
N GLN A 467 -1.80 -0.37 20.83
CA GLN A 467 -1.79 -1.16 22.06
C GLN A 467 -2.36 -2.57 21.80
N ALA A 468 -3.49 -2.69 21.07
CA ALA A 468 -4.06 -3.98 20.69
C ALA A 468 -3.05 -4.82 19.89
N ALA A 469 -2.35 -4.21 18.93
CA ALA A 469 -1.31 -4.88 18.16
C ALA A 469 -0.15 -5.36 19.05
N ASN A 470 0.30 -4.52 20.00
CA ASN A 470 1.37 -4.90 20.94
C ASN A 470 0.94 -6.02 21.90
N ASP A 471 -0.28 -5.98 22.41
CA ASP A 471 -0.85 -7.04 23.25
C ASP A 471 -0.93 -8.36 22.47
N PHE A 472 -1.32 -8.30 21.19
CA PHE A 472 -1.35 -9.47 20.33
C PHE A 472 0.03 -10.06 20.09
N PHE A 473 1.05 -9.23 19.80
CA PHE A 473 2.42 -9.72 19.71
C PHE A 473 2.91 -10.35 21.01
N ASN A 474 2.38 -9.95 22.15
CA ASN A 474 2.71 -10.55 23.44
C ASN A 474 2.02 -11.91 23.65
N ASN A 475 0.77 -12.06 23.23
CA ASN A 475 0.01 -13.31 23.30
C ASN A 475 -0.83 -13.53 22.04
N PRO A 476 -0.27 -14.07 20.95
CA PRO A 476 -0.97 -14.20 19.67
C PRO A 476 -2.01 -15.34 19.63
N THR A 477 -2.16 -16.10 20.70
CA THR A 477 -3.15 -17.19 20.79
C THR A 477 -4.49 -16.74 21.37
N GLU A 478 -4.61 -15.47 21.74
CA GLU A 478 -5.82 -14.88 22.30
C GLU A 478 -6.15 -13.55 21.65
N GLN A 479 -7.44 -13.24 21.56
CA GLN A 479 -7.88 -11.92 21.12
C GLN A 479 -7.40 -10.87 22.13
N PRO A 480 -6.68 -9.83 21.69
CA PRO A 480 -6.25 -8.76 22.58
C PRO A 480 -7.45 -8.00 23.16
N LYS A 481 -7.36 -7.62 24.43
CA LYS A 481 -8.41 -6.89 25.16
C LYS A 481 -7.81 -5.64 25.84
N PRO A 482 -7.26 -4.70 25.08
CA PRO A 482 -6.74 -3.48 25.69
C PRO A 482 -7.89 -2.72 26.35
N GLY A 483 -7.69 -2.28 27.60
CA GLY A 483 -8.76 -1.59 28.37
C GLY A 483 -9.30 -0.32 27.71
N CYS A 484 -8.54 0.25 26.77
CA CYS A 484 -8.98 1.40 25.95
C CYS A 484 -10.03 1.02 24.89
N PHE A 485 -10.10 -0.25 24.45
CA PHE A 485 -10.95 -0.64 23.31
C PHE A 485 -12.44 -0.51 23.63
N GLU A 486 -12.86 -0.86 24.84
CA GLU A 486 -14.26 -0.70 25.29
C GLU A 486 -14.69 0.78 25.38
N GLN A 487 -13.72 1.69 25.47
CA GLN A 487 -13.94 3.13 25.51
C GLN A 487 -14.01 3.77 24.12
N ILE A 488 -13.67 3.03 23.05
CA ILE A 488 -13.74 3.51 21.69
C ILE A 488 -15.21 3.70 21.29
N LYS A 489 -15.57 4.97 21.10
CA LYS A 489 -16.89 5.39 20.64
C LYS A 489 -16.72 6.15 19.33
N ARG A 490 -17.80 6.25 18.57
CA ARG A 490 -17.84 7.19 17.46
C ARG A 490 -17.62 8.61 18.01
N PRO A 491 -16.86 9.44 17.30
CA PRO A 491 -16.60 10.80 17.78
C PRO A 491 -17.90 11.62 17.79
N GLU A 492 -17.99 12.57 18.72
CA GLU A 492 -19.02 13.61 18.66
C GLU A 492 -18.77 14.49 17.43
N PHE A 493 -19.81 14.69 16.63
CA PHE A 493 -19.71 15.54 15.45
C PHE A 493 -19.66 17.02 15.82
N LYS A 494 -18.77 17.76 15.15
CA LYS A 494 -18.65 19.20 15.34
C LYS A 494 -19.85 19.91 14.72
N THR A 495 -20.47 20.76 15.49
CA THR A 495 -21.67 21.55 15.09
C THR A 495 -21.41 23.07 15.01
N LYS A 496 -20.18 23.51 15.42
CA LYS A 496 -19.76 24.93 15.42
C LYS A 496 -18.34 25.11 14.95
#